data_23f79d70eacd1d32527edc7e404d79e5
#
_entry.id   23f79d70eacd1d32527edc7e404d79e5
#
_cell.length_a   1.000
_cell.length_b   1.000
_cell.length_c   1.000
_cell.angle_alpha   90.00
_cell.angle_beta   90.00
_cell.angle_gamma   90.00
#
_symmetry.space_group_name_H-M   'P 1'
#
loop_
_entity.id
_entity.type
_entity.pdbx_description
1 polymer ?
#
loop_
_entity_poly.entity_id
_entity_poly.type
_entity_poly.pdbx_seq_one_letter_code
_entity_poly.pdbx_strand_id
1 'polypeptide(L)'
;MDLLLAEDLALNVRISEGEYCKLKIKYGKIPVLSHVSNHSYFREINEDIIQVEDFTEPLAPKYLLSGAINSRTHSSKFFRYVYSGKAEATKLRKVYFTFPELAAYFNNEISRNLEQNGDLIGNVTIEPMDTTVLKDDQSIKIGLHQNYQLSNTSTKDGFQFTSSMTLIFEFENAITFSEIEKYMYKSKNIFTWITGFPIKVSKIEVSDGENSGALYIPTVRDTSEHDLSFPNSFMLANRLREHFVEICESYFVENTFEFENIWSRTIPLYNFNGVLEYEIMLYTAILDKYCSHKVEQLNLDTKLDEDEYTELMGKISAMISGDSELVKTFSKGILTDLSNTKVLRDVLPNRSAATFKQKVKKYLNHIGKHVTEVFLANDDLHVIKEVRDRAAHGEVEQFTTDKVSKIYWKLRMLVTYLIYKDLGVSDDDFLKVISYSFNPLTVNCDIDKFKLDTKLNKAIALPVSESVFNELTSKRRVHLVLTRNENLYEVHKEYTTKLSNYFSIENSTDREIKRQDEYVNTLLENPKLEAKYTGNAYITHKRKSHKLNSVILVDTPKKLRSYNIV
;
A
#
# COMPACT_ATOMS: atom_id res chain seq x y z
N MET A 1 -11.81 -28.14 -18.87
CA MET A 1 -10.90 -28.20 -17.71
C MET A 1 -10.32 -26.81 -17.51
N ASP A 2 -10.57 -26.21 -16.37
CA ASP A 2 -10.11 -24.82 -16.13
C ASP A 2 -8.63 -24.84 -15.78
N LEU A 3 -7.83 -24.03 -16.50
CA LEU A 3 -6.45 -23.78 -16.11
C LEU A 3 -6.43 -22.93 -14.83
N LEU A 4 -6.54 -23.59 -13.68
CA LEU A 4 -6.41 -22.95 -12.39
C LEU A 4 -4.93 -22.73 -12.08
N LEU A 5 -4.54 -21.49 -11.88
CA LEU A 5 -3.15 -21.16 -11.49
C LEU A 5 -2.79 -21.77 -10.13
N ALA A 6 -3.78 -22.17 -9.34
CA ALA A 6 -3.60 -22.72 -7.99
C ALA A 6 -3.34 -24.24 -7.97
N GLU A 7 -3.61 -24.97 -9.04
CA GLU A 7 -3.51 -26.43 -9.08
C GLU A 7 -2.37 -26.90 -9.99
N ASP A 8 -1.72 -28.00 -9.58
CA ASP A 8 -0.72 -28.67 -10.40
C ASP A 8 -1.46 -29.51 -11.48
N LEU A 9 -1.26 -29.18 -12.75
CA LEU A 9 -1.84 -29.88 -13.88
C LEU A 9 -0.78 -30.72 -14.59
N ALA A 10 -1.08 -31.99 -14.85
CA ALA A 10 -0.24 -32.88 -15.63
C ALA A 10 -1.09 -33.58 -16.71
N LEU A 11 -0.86 -33.17 -17.96
CA LEU A 11 -1.63 -33.65 -19.13
C LEU A 11 -0.77 -34.51 -20.03
N ASN A 12 -1.38 -35.57 -20.60
CA ASN A 12 -0.78 -36.28 -21.71
C ASN A 12 -1.25 -35.61 -23.00
N VAL A 13 -0.31 -35.07 -23.76
CA VAL A 13 -0.61 -34.27 -24.95
C VAL A 13 0.09 -34.80 -26.17
N ARG A 14 -0.47 -34.52 -27.35
CA ARG A 14 0.11 -34.85 -28.65
C ARG A 14 0.46 -33.54 -29.37
N ILE A 15 1.67 -33.46 -29.89
CA ILE A 15 2.06 -32.38 -30.82
C ILE A 15 1.53 -32.72 -32.21
N SER A 16 1.27 -31.76 -33.05
CA SER A 16 0.68 -31.88 -34.39
C SER A 16 1.35 -32.92 -35.29
N GLU A 17 2.59 -33.25 -35.07
CA GLU A 17 3.40 -34.24 -35.81
C GLU A 17 3.29 -35.67 -35.27
N GLY A 18 2.37 -35.94 -34.31
CA GLY A 18 2.16 -37.28 -33.78
C GLY A 18 3.05 -37.68 -32.61
N GLU A 19 3.84 -36.78 -32.09
CA GLU A 19 4.70 -37.03 -30.92
C GLU A 19 3.88 -36.94 -29.61
N TYR A 20 4.04 -37.94 -28.74
CA TYR A 20 3.39 -37.99 -27.43
C TYR A 20 4.28 -37.38 -26.36
N CYS A 21 3.72 -36.40 -25.64
CA CYS A 21 4.40 -35.66 -24.62
C CYS A 21 3.59 -35.56 -23.32
N LYS A 22 4.24 -35.16 -22.26
CA LYS A 22 3.61 -34.80 -20.98
C LYS A 22 3.80 -33.34 -20.71
N LEU A 23 2.69 -32.58 -20.67
CA LEU A 23 2.67 -31.17 -20.29
C LEU A 23 2.43 -31.07 -18.79
N LYS A 24 3.36 -30.43 -18.07
CA LYS A 24 3.21 -30.14 -16.63
C LYS A 24 3.12 -28.63 -16.44
N ILE A 25 2.03 -28.20 -15.82
CA ILE A 25 1.81 -26.81 -15.40
C ILE A 25 1.69 -26.85 -13.88
N LYS A 26 2.56 -26.15 -13.20
CA LYS A 26 2.55 -26.03 -11.74
C LYS A 26 2.45 -24.58 -11.36
N TYR A 27 1.59 -24.25 -10.41
CA TYR A 27 1.44 -22.89 -9.91
C TYR A 27 2.80 -22.26 -9.55
N GLY A 28 3.05 -21.05 -10.05
CA GLY A 28 4.30 -20.32 -9.82
C GLY A 28 5.55 -21.01 -10.43
N LYS A 29 5.38 -21.97 -11.33
CA LYS A 29 6.47 -22.64 -12.04
C LYS A 29 6.33 -22.43 -13.54
N ILE A 30 7.45 -22.48 -14.21
CA ILE A 30 7.49 -22.49 -15.68
C ILE A 30 6.91 -23.79 -16.19
N PRO A 31 5.92 -23.77 -17.12
CA PRO A 31 5.37 -24.97 -17.74
C PRO A 31 6.47 -25.77 -18.46
N VAL A 32 6.36 -27.10 -18.35
CA VAL A 32 7.35 -28.02 -18.93
C VAL A 32 6.65 -29.04 -19.82
N LEU A 33 7.07 -29.12 -21.07
CA LEU A 33 6.70 -30.18 -22.00
C LEU A 33 7.85 -31.20 -22.05
N SER A 34 7.58 -32.46 -21.81
CA SER A 34 8.57 -33.53 -21.83
C SER A 34 8.10 -34.72 -22.67
N HIS A 35 9.01 -35.37 -23.41
CA HIS A 35 8.69 -36.61 -24.11
C HIS A 35 8.31 -37.70 -23.13
N VAL A 36 7.40 -38.59 -23.56
CA VAL A 36 7.01 -39.78 -22.81
C VAL A 36 8.10 -40.87 -22.92
N SER A 37 8.82 -40.95 -24.05
CA SER A 37 9.93 -41.89 -24.25
C SER A 37 11.28 -41.24 -24.04
N ASN A 38 12.17 -41.87 -23.27
CA ASN A 38 13.53 -41.36 -22.99
C ASN A 38 14.48 -41.35 -24.22
N HIS A 39 13.98 -41.74 -25.40
CA HIS A 39 14.80 -41.92 -26.60
C HIS A 39 14.56 -40.89 -27.70
N SER A 40 13.58 -39.99 -27.54
CA SER A 40 13.31 -38.96 -28.56
C SER A 40 13.90 -37.63 -28.13
N TYR A 41 14.70 -37.00 -28.98
CA TYR A 41 15.12 -35.62 -28.79
C TYR A 41 14.07 -34.71 -29.37
N PHE A 42 13.70 -33.63 -28.66
CA PHE A 42 12.99 -32.54 -29.28
C PHE A 42 13.86 -32.02 -30.44
N ARG A 43 13.36 -32.10 -31.68
CA ARG A 43 13.86 -31.24 -32.73
C ARG A 43 13.80 -29.81 -32.22
N GLU A 44 14.81 -28.99 -32.53
CA GLU A 44 14.80 -27.58 -32.12
C GLU A 44 13.45 -27.00 -32.48
N ILE A 45 12.69 -26.62 -31.44
CA ILE A 45 11.42 -25.96 -31.62
C ILE A 45 11.76 -24.53 -32.01
N ASN A 46 11.71 -24.23 -33.29
CA ASN A 46 11.96 -22.90 -33.84
C ASN A 46 10.70 -22.05 -33.93
N GLU A 47 9.55 -22.59 -33.51
CA GLU A 47 8.29 -21.88 -33.54
C GLU A 47 8.07 -21.12 -32.23
N ASP A 48 7.66 -19.85 -32.35
CA ASP A 48 7.31 -19.01 -31.20
C ASP A 48 6.07 -19.55 -30.44
N ILE A 49 5.20 -20.30 -31.11
CA ILE A 49 3.97 -20.88 -30.57
C ILE A 49 3.86 -22.34 -30.99
N ILE A 50 3.65 -23.23 -30.03
CA ILE A 50 3.39 -24.65 -30.26
C ILE A 50 1.95 -24.95 -29.88
N GLN A 51 1.24 -25.68 -30.74
CA GLN A 51 -0.06 -26.22 -30.43
C GLN A 51 0.08 -27.69 -29.99
N VAL A 52 -0.54 -28.04 -28.87
CA VAL A 52 -0.66 -29.41 -28.39
C VAL A 52 -2.11 -29.76 -28.09
N GLU A 53 -2.47 -31.01 -28.24
CA GLU A 53 -3.83 -31.55 -27.99
C GLU A 53 -3.77 -32.57 -26.85
N ASP A 54 -4.71 -32.49 -25.90
CA ASP A 54 -4.89 -33.52 -24.90
C ASP A 54 -5.55 -34.73 -25.61
N PHE A 55 -4.94 -35.89 -25.55
CA PHE A 55 -5.49 -37.09 -26.22
C PHE A 55 -6.26 -38.03 -25.28
N THR A 56 -6.41 -37.64 -24.03
CA THR A 56 -7.14 -38.44 -23.03
C THR A 56 -8.66 -38.24 -23.11
N GLU A 57 -9.12 -37.17 -23.76
CA GLU A 57 -10.55 -36.83 -23.91
C GLU A 57 -10.95 -36.71 -25.40
N PRO A 58 -12.14 -37.27 -25.79
CA PRO A 58 -12.60 -37.23 -27.18
C PRO A 58 -12.87 -35.87 -27.79
N LEU A 59 -13.06 -34.82 -26.96
CA LEU A 59 -13.24 -33.42 -27.32
C LEU A 59 -12.12 -32.58 -26.73
N ALA A 60 -10.91 -33.07 -26.85
CA ALA A 60 -9.74 -32.57 -26.16
C ALA A 60 -9.49 -31.07 -26.37
N PRO A 61 -9.29 -30.30 -25.30
CA PRO A 61 -8.88 -28.91 -25.44
C PRO A 61 -7.51 -28.82 -26.10
N LYS A 62 -7.38 -27.82 -26.98
CA LYS A 62 -6.10 -27.45 -27.58
C LYS A 62 -5.40 -26.47 -26.67
N TYR A 63 -4.08 -26.65 -26.52
CA TYR A 63 -3.24 -25.74 -25.75
C TYR A 63 -2.24 -25.07 -26.70
N LEU A 64 -2.12 -23.73 -26.57
CA LEU A 64 -1.08 -22.95 -27.23
C LEU A 64 0.00 -22.62 -26.20
N LEU A 65 1.23 -23.01 -26.49
CA LEU A 65 2.40 -22.81 -25.64
C LEU A 65 3.33 -21.80 -26.30
N SER A 66 3.80 -20.79 -25.60
CA SER A 66 4.68 -19.74 -26.15
C SER A 66 5.92 -19.49 -25.32
N GLY A 67 6.98 -19.05 -26.00
CA GLY A 67 8.26 -18.72 -25.39
C GLY A 67 9.08 -19.95 -25.04
N ALA A 68 9.21 -20.91 -25.97
CA ALA A 68 9.99 -22.13 -25.77
C ALA A 68 11.47 -21.84 -25.53
N ILE A 69 12.05 -22.46 -24.51
CA ILE A 69 13.50 -22.60 -24.33
C ILE A 69 13.80 -24.09 -24.23
N ASN A 70 14.51 -24.61 -25.23
CA ASN A 70 14.91 -26.01 -25.26
C ASN A 70 15.99 -26.26 -24.22
N SER A 71 15.80 -27.27 -23.38
CA SER A 71 16.87 -27.78 -22.54
C SER A 71 17.62 -28.88 -23.30
N ARG A 72 18.88 -29.10 -22.98
CA ARG A 72 19.69 -30.23 -23.52
C ARG A 72 19.13 -31.60 -23.09
N THR A 73 18.17 -31.61 -22.20
CA THR A 73 17.43 -32.79 -21.74
C THR A 73 16.04 -32.78 -22.40
N HIS A 74 15.53 -33.90 -22.79
CA HIS A 74 14.24 -34.23 -23.43
C HIS A 74 12.98 -33.41 -22.99
N SER A 75 13.14 -32.12 -22.69
CA SER A 75 12.07 -31.24 -22.25
C SER A 75 12.24 -29.81 -22.75
N SER A 76 11.14 -29.12 -22.99
CA SER A 76 11.06 -27.69 -23.31
C SER A 76 10.32 -26.95 -22.21
N LYS A 77 10.80 -25.76 -21.87
CA LYS A 77 10.18 -24.85 -20.91
C LYS A 77 9.54 -23.67 -21.63
N PHE A 78 8.37 -23.24 -21.17
CA PHE A 78 7.62 -22.15 -21.79
C PHE A 78 7.53 -20.98 -20.83
N PHE A 79 8.16 -19.87 -21.17
CA PHE A 79 8.33 -18.72 -20.27
C PHE A 79 7.28 -17.63 -20.45
N ARG A 80 6.50 -17.64 -21.54
CA ARG A 80 5.52 -16.59 -21.79
C ARG A 80 4.14 -16.99 -21.31
N TYR A 81 3.48 -17.95 -21.97
CA TYR A 81 2.12 -18.33 -21.59
C TYR A 81 1.75 -19.74 -22.06
N VAL A 82 0.70 -20.26 -21.44
CA VAL A 82 -0.10 -21.40 -21.94
C VAL A 82 -1.54 -20.93 -22.05
N TYR A 83 -2.14 -21.10 -23.22
CA TYR A 83 -3.53 -20.74 -23.48
C TYR A 83 -4.34 -21.98 -23.86
N SER A 84 -5.57 -22.10 -23.33
CA SER A 84 -6.55 -23.12 -23.69
C SER A 84 -7.94 -22.51 -23.79
N GLY A 85 -8.61 -22.72 -24.92
CA GLY A 85 -9.97 -22.22 -25.11
C GLY A 85 -10.36 -22.11 -26.57
N LYS A 86 -11.57 -21.58 -26.77
CA LYS A 86 -12.15 -21.34 -28.10
C LYS A 86 -12.07 -19.87 -28.53
N ALA A 87 -11.82 -18.95 -27.61
CA ALA A 87 -11.68 -17.54 -27.95
C ALA A 87 -10.50 -17.32 -28.91
N GLU A 88 -10.73 -16.49 -29.92
CA GLU A 88 -9.72 -16.16 -30.93
C GLU A 88 -8.68 -15.19 -30.34
N ALA A 89 -7.42 -15.62 -30.28
CA ALA A 89 -6.33 -14.88 -29.65
C ALA A 89 -6.12 -13.46 -30.20
N THR A 90 -6.56 -13.19 -31.43
CA THR A 90 -6.44 -11.89 -32.12
C THR A 90 -7.65 -10.97 -31.88
N LYS A 91 -8.69 -11.45 -31.20
CA LYS A 91 -9.96 -10.73 -30.98
C LYS A 91 -10.34 -10.59 -29.51
N LEU A 92 -9.39 -10.82 -28.61
CA LEU A 92 -9.64 -10.77 -27.17
C LEU A 92 -10.01 -9.35 -26.73
N ARG A 93 -11.16 -9.20 -26.06
CA ARG A 93 -11.68 -7.92 -25.59
C ARG A 93 -12.00 -7.91 -24.11
N LYS A 94 -12.17 -9.08 -23.48
CA LYS A 94 -12.45 -9.18 -22.05
C LYS A 94 -11.42 -10.06 -21.36
N VAL A 95 -10.99 -9.59 -20.18
CA VAL A 95 -10.06 -10.33 -19.33
C VAL A 95 -10.58 -10.31 -17.90
N TYR A 96 -10.50 -11.47 -17.25
CA TYR A 96 -10.95 -11.70 -15.89
C TYR A 96 -9.78 -12.20 -15.06
N PHE A 97 -9.39 -11.44 -14.04
CA PHE A 97 -8.36 -11.83 -13.07
C PHE A 97 -9.01 -12.19 -11.75
N THR A 98 -8.92 -13.45 -11.33
CA THR A 98 -9.51 -13.95 -10.09
C THR A 98 -8.52 -13.89 -8.95
N PHE A 99 -8.95 -13.29 -7.84
CA PHE A 99 -8.18 -13.09 -6.60
C PHE A 99 -8.92 -13.73 -5.42
N PRO A 100 -8.57 -14.97 -5.01
CA PRO A 100 -9.23 -15.62 -3.87
C PRO A 100 -9.04 -14.85 -2.56
N GLU A 101 -7.85 -14.27 -2.35
CA GLU A 101 -7.48 -13.57 -1.13
C GLU A 101 -8.32 -12.30 -0.91
N LEU A 102 -8.74 -11.62 -1.98
CA LEU A 102 -9.58 -10.41 -1.86
C LEU A 102 -10.98 -10.71 -1.32
N ALA A 103 -11.47 -11.95 -1.40
CA ALA A 103 -12.74 -12.32 -0.76
C ALA A 103 -12.68 -12.11 0.76
N ALA A 104 -11.58 -12.48 1.40
CA ALA A 104 -11.36 -12.25 2.83
C ALA A 104 -11.29 -10.75 3.18
N TYR A 105 -10.72 -9.94 2.30
CA TYR A 105 -10.67 -8.49 2.42
C TYR A 105 -12.06 -7.84 2.46
N PHE A 106 -13.04 -8.37 1.69
CA PHE A 106 -14.41 -7.88 1.65
C PHE A 106 -15.37 -8.57 2.64
N ASN A 107 -14.91 -9.55 3.41
CA ASN A 107 -15.77 -10.35 4.28
C ASN A 107 -16.59 -9.57 5.31
N ASN A 108 -16.17 -8.36 5.69
CA ASN A 108 -16.93 -7.53 6.63
C ASN A 108 -18.17 -6.85 6.00
N GLU A 109 -18.27 -6.85 4.69
CA GLU A 109 -19.47 -6.36 4.00
C GLU A 109 -20.58 -7.42 3.98
N ILE A 110 -20.27 -8.64 4.42
CA ILE A 110 -21.23 -9.75 4.50
C ILE A 110 -22.04 -9.58 5.79
N SER A 111 -23.29 -9.18 5.66
CA SER A 111 -24.23 -9.15 6.80
C SER A 111 -24.69 -10.57 7.14
N ARG A 112 -24.50 -10.99 8.39
CA ARG A 112 -24.96 -12.27 8.92
C ARG A 112 -26.03 -12.01 9.99
N ASN A 113 -27.25 -12.33 9.71
CA ASN A 113 -28.34 -12.24 10.68
C ASN A 113 -28.71 -13.64 11.13
N LEU A 114 -28.62 -13.92 12.43
CA LEU A 114 -29.21 -15.11 13.05
C LEU A 114 -30.68 -14.83 13.27
N GLU A 115 -31.57 -15.60 12.65
CA GLU A 115 -32.98 -15.55 12.95
C GLU A 115 -33.28 -16.26 14.29
N GLN A 116 -34.44 -15.92 14.88
CA GLN A 116 -34.89 -16.47 16.17
C GLN A 116 -35.09 -18.01 16.13
N ASN A 117 -35.24 -18.59 14.94
CA ASN A 117 -35.36 -20.04 14.71
C ASN A 117 -34.01 -20.77 14.63
N GLY A 118 -32.89 -20.06 14.70
CA GLY A 118 -31.55 -20.61 14.58
C GLY A 118 -31.02 -20.69 13.15
N ASP A 119 -31.80 -20.25 12.16
CA ASP A 119 -31.36 -20.21 10.77
C ASP A 119 -30.40 -19.02 10.56
N LEU A 120 -29.28 -19.29 9.90
CA LEU A 120 -28.32 -18.28 9.51
C LEU A 120 -28.72 -17.70 8.15
N ILE A 121 -29.38 -16.55 8.15
CA ILE A 121 -29.63 -15.79 6.92
C ILE A 121 -28.54 -14.74 6.78
N GLY A 122 -27.72 -14.87 5.74
CA GLY A 122 -26.69 -13.91 5.40
C GLY A 122 -26.89 -13.36 4.00
N ASN A 123 -26.81 -12.05 3.83
CA ASN A 123 -26.58 -11.49 2.51
C ASN A 123 -25.08 -11.64 2.19
N VAL A 124 -24.77 -12.56 1.30
CA VAL A 124 -23.37 -12.92 0.92
C VAL A 124 -22.93 -12.10 -0.28
N THR A 125 -23.79 -11.24 -0.81
CA THR A 125 -23.53 -10.47 -2.02
C THR A 125 -22.79 -9.18 -1.69
N ILE A 126 -21.58 -9.04 -2.25
CA ILE A 126 -20.84 -7.78 -2.28
C ILE A 126 -21.30 -7.03 -3.54
N GLU A 127 -21.74 -5.79 -3.37
CA GLU A 127 -22.09 -4.95 -4.52
C GLU A 127 -20.87 -4.78 -5.44
N PRO A 128 -21.03 -4.95 -6.78
CA PRO A 128 -19.95 -4.74 -7.71
C PRO A 128 -19.47 -3.28 -7.70
N MET A 129 -18.22 -3.08 -8.04
CA MET A 129 -17.64 -1.76 -8.29
C MET A 129 -17.27 -1.68 -9.75
N ASP A 130 -17.88 -0.77 -10.49
CA ASP A 130 -17.67 -0.60 -11.93
C ASP A 130 -17.28 0.84 -12.24
N THR A 131 -16.36 1.01 -13.17
CA THR A 131 -15.97 2.31 -13.74
C THR A 131 -15.58 2.17 -15.20
N THR A 132 -15.51 3.29 -15.89
CA THR A 132 -15.00 3.37 -17.26
C THR A 132 -13.94 4.45 -17.32
N VAL A 133 -12.75 4.11 -17.77
CA VAL A 133 -11.63 5.03 -17.96
C VAL A 133 -11.33 5.21 -19.45
N LEU A 134 -10.84 6.38 -19.82
CA LEU A 134 -10.42 6.68 -21.19
C LEU A 134 -8.90 6.72 -21.25
N LYS A 135 -8.31 5.85 -22.05
CA LYS A 135 -6.86 5.80 -22.25
C LYS A 135 -6.56 5.82 -23.75
N ASP A 136 -5.75 6.78 -24.18
CA ASP A 136 -5.36 6.93 -25.61
C ASP A 136 -6.57 6.90 -26.55
N ASP A 137 -7.64 7.63 -26.19
CA ASP A 137 -8.95 7.68 -26.89
C ASP A 137 -9.70 6.33 -26.92
N GLN A 138 -9.30 5.35 -26.13
CA GLN A 138 -9.97 4.05 -26.01
C GLN A 138 -10.67 3.91 -24.67
N SER A 139 -11.89 3.41 -24.71
CA SER A 139 -12.67 3.12 -23.50
C SER A 139 -12.27 1.77 -22.91
N ILE A 140 -11.98 1.76 -21.62
CA ILE A 140 -11.72 0.55 -20.84
C ILE A 140 -12.70 0.52 -19.68
N LYS A 141 -13.60 -0.47 -19.66
CA LYS A 141 -14.45 -0.72 -18.51
C LYS A 141 -13.71 -1.60 -17.53
N ILE A 142 -13.73 -1.21 -16.25
CA ILE A 142 -13.07 -1.92 -15.16
C ILE A 142 -14.12 -2.24 -14.11
N GLY A 143 -14.28 -3.53 -13.78
CA GLY A 143 -15.25 -3.98 -12.79
C GLY A 143 -14.60 -4.91 -11.77
N LEU A 144 -14.92 -4.77 -10.49
CA LEU A 144 -14.53 -5.71 -9.44
C LEU A 144 -15.78 -6.40 -8.89
N HIS A 145 -15.92 -7.67 -9.20
CA HIS A 145 -17.12 -8.46 -8.93
C HIS A 145 -16.80 -9.66 -8.05
N GLN A 146 -17.76 -10.04 -7.24
CA GLN A 146 -17.66 -11.26 -6.42
C GLN A 146 -18.17 -12.47 -7.19
N ASN A 147 -17.40 -13.56 -7.15
CA ASN A 147 -17.83 -14.88 -7.61
C ASN A 147 -17.97 -15.82 -6.43
N TYR A 148 -19.00 -16.67 -6.48
CA TYR A 148 -19.19 -17.73 -5.49
C TYR A 148 -19.20 -19.09 -6.15
N GLN A 149 -18.69 -20.04 -5.43
CA GLN A 149 -18.81 -21.43 -5.77
C GLN A 149 -19.35 -22.22 -4.58
N LEU A 150 -20.48 -22.86 -4.76
CA LEU A 150 -21.05 -23.80 -3.81
C LEU A 150 -20.68 -25.19 -4.23
N SER A 151 -19.94 -25.93 -3.42
CA SER A 151 -19.60 -27.32 -3.65
C SER A 151 -20.14 -28.18 -2.53
N ASN A 152 -20.71 -29.37 -2.90
CA ASN A 152 -21.05 -30.37 -1.91
C ASN A 152 -19.77 -30.94 -1.32
N THR A 153 -19.64 -30.91 0.00
CA THR A 153 -18.59 -31.67 0.66
C THR A 153 -18.94 -33.16 0.61
N SER A 154 -17.95 -34.01 0.45
CA SER A 154 -18.12 -35.49 0.48
C SER A 154 -18.57 -36.02 1.86
N THR A 155 -18.64 -35.19 2.87
CA THR A 155 -19.22 -35.47 4.18
C THR A 155 -20.71 -35.20 4.17
N LYS A 156 -21.51 -36.11 4.66
CA LYS A 156 -22.97 -36.23 4.49
C LYS A 156 -23.83 -35.00 4.81
N ASP A 157 -23.28 -33.94 5.45
CA ASP A 157 -24.09 -32.87 6.01
C ASP A 157 -23.49 -31.46 5.78
N GLY A 158 -22.76 -31.19 4.70
CA GLY A 158 -22.15 -29.89 4.54
C GLY A 158 -22.01 -29.40 3.10
N PHE A 159 -22.25 -28.11 2.93
CA PHE A 159 -21.89 -27.36 1.74
C PHE A 159 -20.60 -26.55 2.03
N GLN A 160 -19.65 -26.62 1.10
CA GLN A 160 -18.51 -25.72 1.14
C GLN A 160 -18.82 -24.50 0.26
N PHE A 161 -18.81 -23.33 0.88
CA PHE A 161 -18.95 -22.07 0.21
C PHE A 161 -17.55 -21.45 0.01
N THR A 162 -17.16 -21.25 -1.25
CA THR A 162 -15.94 -20.53 -1.59
C THR A 162 -16.31 -19.24 -2.31
N SER A 163 -15.65 -18.15 -1.94
CA SER A 163 -15.83 -16.85 -2.54
C SER A 163 -14.49 -16.36 -3.09
N SER A 164 -14.52 -15.70 -4.24
CA SER A 164 -13.37 -15.02 -4.83
C SER A 164 -13.81 -13.68 -5.43
N MET A 165 -12.87 -12.74 -5.55
CA MET A 165 -13.11 -11.50 -6.27
C MET A 165 -12.48 -11.58 -7.65
N THR A 166 -13.18 -11.08 -8.65
CA THR A 166 -12.70 -11.03 -10.04
C THR A 166 -12.65 -9.61 -10.53
N LEU A 167 -11.47 -9.15 -10.92
CA LEU A 167 -11.28 -7.89 -11.62
C LEU A 167 -11.45 -8.13 -13.11
N ILE A 168 -12.37 -7.39 -13.71
CA ILE A 168 -12.79 -7.53 -15.10
C ILE A 168 -12.31 -6.31 -15.86
N PHE A 169 -11.67 -6.53 -17.01
CA PHE A 169 -11.40 -5.49 -17.98
C PHE A 169 -12.18 -5.79 -19.28
N GLU A 170 -12.90 -4.81 -19.79
CA GLU A 170 -13.52 -4.85 -21.10
C GLU A 170 -12.96 -3.73 -21.96
N PHE A 171 -12.29 -4.10 -23.04
CA PHE A 171 -11.59 -3.19 -23.95
C PHE A 171 -12.43 -2.93 -25.20
N GLU A 172 -12.41 -1.72 -25.68
CA GLU A 172 -13.05 -1.36 -26.94
C GLU A 172 -12.37 -2.08 -28.13
N ASN A 173 -11.05 -2.11 -28.15
CA ASN A 173 -10.25 -2.80 -29.15
C ASN A 173 -9.69 -4.13 -28.63
N ALA A 174 -9.35 -5.03 -29.55
CA ALA A 174 -8.72 -6.29 -29.21
C ALA A 174 -7.32 -6.07 -28.61
N ILE A 175 -6.99 -6.89 -27.61
CA ILE A 175 -5.71 -6.86 -26.90
C ILE A 175 -4.94 -8.17 -27.08
N THR A 176 -3.63 -8.10 -26.94
CA THR A 176 -2.70 -9.23 -27.07
C THR A 176 -2.44 -9.91 -25.71
N PHE A 177 -1.93 -11.13 -25.71
CA PHE A 177 -1.50 -11.81 -24.49
C PHE A 177 -0.41 -11.04 -23.72
N SER A 178 0.46 -10.32 -24.41
CA SER A 178 1.47 -9.47 -23.76
C SER A 178 0.87 -8.28 -23.02
N GLU A 179 -0.22 -7.71 -23.54
CA GLU A 179 -0.96 -6.66 -22.84
C GLU A 179 -1.72 -7.22 -21.65
N ILE A 180 -2.31 -8.42 -21.79
CA ILE A 180 -2.97 -9.13 -20.67
C ILE A 180 -1.98 -9.35 -19.53
N GLU A 181 -0.74 -9.77 -19.83
CA GLU A 181 0.32 -9.92 -18.84
C GLU A 181 0.59 -8.61 -18.09
N LYS A 182 0.68 -7.48 -18.82
CA LYS A 182 0.84 -6.15 -18.18
C LYS A 182 -0.32 -5.81 -17.25
N TYR A 183 -1.57 -6.05 -17.68
CA TYR A 183 -2.75 -5.80 -16.85
C TYR A 183 -2.81 -6.74 -15.65
N MET A 184 -2.34 -7.99 -15.77
CA MET A 184 -2.21 -8.91 -14.62
C MET A 184 -1.24 -8.34 -13.56
N TYR A 185 -0.05 -7.90 -13.97
CA TYR A 185 0.90 -7.29 -13.03
C TYR A 185 0.36 -5.98 -12.44
N LYS A 186 -0.27 -5.13 -13.25
CA LYS A 186 -0.93 -3.92 -12.76
C LYS A 186 -1.98 -4.24 -11.70
N SER A 187 -2.83 -5.24 -11.95
CA SER A 187 -3.87 -5.67 -11.03
C SER A 187 -3.31 -6.21 -9.70
N LYS A 188 -2.24 -7.00 -9.75
CA LYS A 188 -1.53 -7.45 -8.54
C LYS A 188 -0.96 -6.27 -7.76
N ASN A 189 -0.30 -5.35 -8.45
CA ASN A 189 0.39 -4.23 -7.83
C ASN A 189 -0.59 -3.31 -7.10
N ILE A 190 -1.68 -2.91 -7.74
CA ILE A 190 -2.67 -2.01 -7.15
C ILE A 190 -3.28 -2.61 -5.88
N PHE A 191 -3.68 -3.89 -5.91
CA PHE A 191 -4.23 -4.53 -4.71
C PHE A 191 -3.17 -4.80 -3.64
N THR A 192 -1.90 -5.02 -4.02
CA THR A 192 -0.80 -5.10 -3.05
C THR A 192 -0.63 -3.79 -2.29
N TRP A 193 -0.68 -2.64 -2.96
CA TRP A 193 -0.62 -1.33 -2.27
C TRP A 193 -1.86 -1.04 -1.44
N ILE A 194 -3.05 -1.36 -1.95
CA ILE A 194 -4.32 -1.14 -1.24
C ILE A 194 -4.39 -1.98 0.04
N THR A 195 -4.07 -3.25 -0.05
CA THR A 195 -4.15 -4.16 1.10
C THR A 195 -2.94 -4.07 2.03
N GLY A 196 -1.78 -3.66 1.51
CA GLY A 196 -0.50 -3.70 2.21
C GLY A 196 0.13 -5.10 2.25
N PHE A 197 -0.41 -6.06 1.49
CA PHE A 197 0.05 -7.46 1.39
C PHE A 197 0.20 -7.89 -0.07
N PRO A 198 1.14 -8.79 -0.39
CA PRO A 198 1.25 -9.36 -1.72
C PRO A 198 -0.02 -10.11 -2.12
N ILE A 199 -0.53 -9.83 -3.31
CA ILE A 199 -1.75 -10.43 -3.83
C ILE A 199 -1.44 -11.39 -4.97
N LYS A 200 -2.18 -12.51 -5.05
CA LYS A 200 -2.03 -13.56 -6.06
C LYS A 200 -3.21 -13.58 -7.01
N VAL A 201 -2.92 -13.79 -8.29
CA VAL A 201 -3.94 -14.13 -9.29
C VAL A 201 -4.03 -15.64 -9.38
N SER A 202 -5.19 -16.22 -9.12
CA SER A 202 -5.39 -17.69 -9.16
C SER A 202 -5.87 -18.18 -10.51
N LYS A 203 -6.56 -17.34 -11.30
CA LYS A 203 -7.12 -17.68 -12.60
C LYS A 203 -7.12 -16.45 -13.50
N ILE A 204 -6.82 -16.67 -14.78
CA ILE A 204 -6.97 -15.67 -15.84
C ILE A 204 -7.90 -16.27 -16.89
N GLU A 205 -9.02 -15.62 -17.12
CA GLU A 205 -9.93 -15.97 -18.21
C GLU A 205 -9.94 -14.83 -19.23
N VAL A 206 -10.10 -15.18 -20.49
CA VAL A 206 -10.15 -14.25 -21.62
C VAL A 206 -11.34 -14.54 -22.49
N SER A 207 -11.89 -13.51 -23.15
CA SER A 207 -13.00 -13.67 -24.08
C SER A 207 -12.88 -12.74 -25.27
N ASP A 208 -13.33 -13.24 -26.44
CA ASP A 208 -13.50 -12.45 -27.66
C ASP A 208 -14.91 -11.85 -27.79
N GLY A 209 -15.78 -12.10 -26.79
CA GLY A 209 -17.19 -11.70 -26.75
C GLY A 209 -18.17 -12.85 -27.05
N GLU A 210 -17.77 -13.84 -27.83
CA GLU A 210 -18.58 -15.04 -28.16
C GLU A 210 -18.08 -16.28 -27.42
N ASN A 211 -16.77 -16.42 -27.34
CA ASN A 211 -16.11 -17.56 -26.74
C ASN A 211 -15.19 -17.13 -25.60
N SER A 212 -14.81 -18.08 -24.77
CA SER A 212 -13.88 -17.89 -23.67
C SER A 212 -12.71 -18.86 -23.74
N GLY A 213 -11.64 -18.52 -23.01
CA GLY A 213 -10.48 -19.37 -22.81
C GLY A 213 -9.78 -19.05 -21.50
N ALA A 214 -8.94 -19.97 -21.05
CA ALA A 214 -8.10 -19.81 -19.87
C ALA A 214 -6.65 -19.54 -20.28
N LEU A 215 -6.01 -18.63 -19.56
CA LEU A 215 -4.63 -18.22 -19.80
C LEU A 215 -3.79 -18.48 -18.54
N TYR A 216 -2.70 -19.19 -18.70
CA TYR A 216 -1.66 -19.35 -17.67
C TYR A 216 -0.45 -18.52 -18.04
N ILE A 217 -0.03 -17.65 -17.14
CA ILE A 217 1.20 -16.87 -17.23
C ILE A 217 2.12 -17.27 -16.07
N PRO A 218 3.34 -17.77 -16.34
CA PRO A 218 4.27 -18.14 -15.28
C PRO A 218 4.59 -16.92 -14.40
N THR A 219 4.24 -16.99 -13.14
CA THR A 219 4.55 -15.93 -12.16
C THR A 219 5.48 -16.47 -11.09
N VAL A 220 6.26 -15.61 -10.48
CA VAL A 220 7.03 -16.00 -9.29
C VAL A 220 6.04 -16.35 -8.17
N ARG A 221 6.20 -17.55 -7.60
CA ARG A 221 5.36 -18.00 -6.49
C ARG A 221 5.64 -17.15 -5.27
N ASP A 222 4.63 -16.49 -4.77
CA ASP A 222 4.64 -15.96 -3.42
C ASP A 222 4.39 -17.13 -2.45
N THR A 223 5.34 -17.40 -1.57
CA THR A 223 5.28 -18.51 -0.62
C THR A 223 4.76 -18.09 0.76
N SER A 224 4.65 -16.79 1.01
CA SER A 224 4.16 -16.29 2.29
C SER A 224 2.65 -16.40 2.39
N GLU A 225 2.16 -17.05 3.44
CA GLU A 225 0.76 -16.96 3.85
C GLU A 225 0.60 -15.65 4.63
N HIS A 226 -0.30 -14.80 4.16
CA HIS A 226 -0.65 -13.55 4.82
C HIS A 226 -2.06 -13.66 5.38
N ASP A 227 -2.23 -13.21 6.62
CA ASP A 227 -3.58 -13.02 7.18
C ASP A 227 -4.19 -11.74 6.60
N LEU A 228 -4.72 -11.86 5.38
CA LEU A 228 -5.46 -10.81 4.72
C LEU A 228 -6.90 -10.79 5.26
N SER A 229 -7.04 -10.43 6.52
CA SER A 229 -8.35 -10.17 7.12
C SER A 229 -8.67 -8.68 7.04
N PHE A 230 -9.96 -8.36 7.11
CA PHE A 230 -10.46 -6.99 7.05
C PHE A 230 -9.68 -5.99 7.93
N PRO A 231 -9.43 -6.22 9.23
CA PRO A 231 -8.76 -5.21 10.06
C PRO A 231 -7.26 -5.07 9.74
N ASN A 232 -6.64 -6.08 9.12
CA ASN A 232 -5.19 -6.12 8.88
C ASN A 232 -4.79 -5.46 7.55
N SER A 233 -5.74 -5.19 6.66
CA SER A 233 -5.46 -4.48 5.41
C SER A 233 -5.13 -3.00 5.65
N PHE A 234 -4.31 -2.40 4.80
CA PHE A 234 -3.90 -1.01 4.95
C PHE A 234 -5.07 -0.06 4.67
N MET A 235 -5.72 -0.15 3.51
CA MET A 235 -6.98 0.52 3.23
C MET A 235 -8.13 -0.46 3.47
N LEU A 236 -9.18 -0.07 4.16
CA LEU A 236 -10.37 -0.89 4.38
C LEU A 236 -11.23 -0.96 3.13
N ALA A 237 -11.99 -2.06 2.96
CA ALA A 237 -12.79 -2.31 1.75
C ALA A 237 -13.82 -1.21 1.47
N ASN A 238 -14.49 -0.68 2.49
CA ASN A 238 -15.42 0.43 2.34
C ASN A 238 -14.74 1.71 1.81
N ARG A 239 -13.48 1.96 2.19
CA ARG A 239 -12.71 3.10 1.67
C ARG A 239 -12.27 2.87 0.23
N LEU A 240 -11.89 1.64 -0.12
CA LEU A 240 -11.64 1.31 -1.52
C LEU A 240 -12.87 1.59 -2.38
N ARG A 241 -14.06 1.22 -1.90
CA ARG A 241 -15.32 1.48 -2.61
C ARG A 241 -15.57 2.97 -2.86
N GLU A 242 -15.30 3.80 -1.84
CA GLU A 242 -15.46 5.25 -1.93
C GLU A 242 -14.52 5.89 -2.97
N HIS A 243 -13.35 5.32 -3.21
CA HIS A 243 -12.28 5.86 -4.06
C HIS A 243 -11.97 5.01 -5.29
N PHE A 244 -12.78 4.00 -5.61
CA PHE A 244 -12.47 3.03 -6.66
C PHE A 244 -12.31 3.69 -8.04
N VAL A 245 -13.16 4.65 -8.35
CA VAL A 245 -13.15 5.37 -9.65
C VAL A 245 -11.86 6.17 -9.79
N GLU A 246 -11.56 7.03 -8.80
CA GLU A 246 -10.38 7.89 -8.79
C GLU A 246 -9.08 7.07 -8.82
N ILE A 247 -9.06 5.98 -8.06
CA ILE A 247 -7.92 5.05 -8.03
C ILE A 247 -7.69 4.41 -9.42
N CYS A 248 -8.76 3.94 -10.07
CA CYS A 248 -8.65 3.35 -11.40
C CYS A 248 -8.19 4.39 -12.44
N GLU A 249 -8.73 5.59 -12.41
CA GLU A 249 -8.39 6.68 -13.32
C GLU A 249 -6.92 7.09 -13.16
N SER A 250 -6.51 7.38 -11.93
CA SER A 250 -5.13 7.76 -11.63
C SER A 250 -4.12 6.65 -11.97
N TYR A 251 -4.45 5.40 -11.68
CA TYR A 251 -3.53 4.28 -11.88
C TYR A 251 -3.41 3.81 -13.33
N PHE A 252 -4.53 3.68 -14.03
CA PHE A 252 -4.52 3.12 -15.39
C PHE A 252 -4.32 4.17 -16.48
N VAL A 253 -4.55 5.45 -16.18
CA VAL A 253 -4.52 6.55 -17.18
C VAL A 253 -3.51 7.63 -16.82
N GLU A 254 -3.67 8.33 -15.67
CA GLU A 254 -2.95 9.58 -15.39
C GLU A 254 -1.48 9.37 -15.00
N ASN A 255 -1.22 8.58 -13.95
CA ASN A 255 0.11 8.43 -13.33
C ASN A 255 0.82 7.14 -13.77
N THR A 256 0.60 6.69 -15.01
CA THR A 256 1.15 5.41 -15.50
C THR A 256 2.67 5.36 -15.44
N PHE A 257 3.36 6.47 -15.69
CA PHE A 257 4.82 6.53 -15.61
C PHE A 257 5.34 6.25 -14.21
N GLU A 258 4.77 6.90 -13.18
CA GLU A 258 5.15 6.72 -11.78
C GLU A 258 4.93 5.28 -11.33
N PHE A 259 3.78 4.70 -11.69
CA PHE A 259 3.45 3.33 -11.30
C PHE A 259 4.31 2.28 -12.02
N GLU A 260 4.53 2.42 -13.32
CA GLU A 260 5.30 1.44 -14.09
C GLU A 260 6.81 1.55 -13.84
N ASN A 261 7.35 2.77 -13.68
CA ASN A 261 8.80 2.99 -13.67
C ASN A 261 9.39 3.23 -12.28
N ILE A 262 8.56 3.61 -11.30
CA ILE A 262 9.02 3.96 -9.96
C ILE A 262 8.36 3.04 -8.92
N TRP A 263 7.03 3.11 -8.75
CA TRP A 263 6.34 2.42 -7.66
C TRP A 263 6.30 0.90 -7.80
N SER A 264 6.30 0.35 -9.02
CA SER A 264 6.40 -1.09 -9.27
C SER A 264 7.61 -1.74 -8.58
N ARG A 265 8.68 -0.98 -8.35
CA ARG A 265 9.88 -1.42 -7.65
C ARG A 265 9.66 -1.67 -6.15
N THR A 266 8.57 -1.19 -5.57
CA THR A 266 8.19 -1.48 -4.18
C THR A 266 7.59 -2.86 -4.02
N ILE A 267 7.00 -3.44 -5.07
CA ILE A 267 6.28 -4.71 -5.00
C ILE A 267 7.15 -5.87 -4.51
N PRO A 268 8.37 -6.08 -5.02
CA PRO A 268 9.25 -7.14 -4.49
C PRO A 268 9.57 -6.98 -3.00
N LEU A 269 9.51 -5.75 -2.47
CA LEU A 269 9.83 -5.47 -1.07
C LEU A 269 8.75 -5.96 -0.10
N TYR A 270 7.53 -6.21 -0.56
CA TYR A 270 6.48 -6.81 0.26
C TYR A 270 6.76 -8.29 0.61
N ASN A 271 7.59 -8.97 -0.20
CA ASN A 271 8.00 -10.36 -0.01
C ASN A 271 9.47 -10.49 0.39
N PHE A 272 10.14 -9.37 0.65
CA PHE A 272 11.56 -9.39 0.95
C PHE A 272 11.79 -9.81 2.41
N ASN A 273 12.54 -10.90 2.60
CA ASN A 273 12.92 -11.43 3.92
C ASN A 273 14.41 -11.20 4.18
N GLY A 274 14.89 -10.00 3.90
CA GLY A 274 16.29 -9.62 4.09
C GLY A 274 16.51 -8.80 5.36
N VAL A 275 17.66 -8.14 5.40
CA VAL A 275 18.06 -7.24 6.50
C VAL A 275 17.40 -5.87 6.29
N LEU A 276 16.89 -5.26 7.35
CA LEU A 276 16.15 -3.99 7.30
C LEU A 276 16.95 -2.85 6.64
N GLU A 277 18.25 -2.84 6.81
CA GLU A 277 19.15 -1.83 6.23
C GLU A 277 19.14 -1.86 4.70
N TYR A 278 19.10 -3.05 4.10
CA TYR A 278 18.96 -3.18 2.64
C TYR A 278 17.58 -2.72 2.17
N GLU A 279 16.52 -3.01 2.93
CA GLU A 279 15.20 -2.49 2.61
C GLU A 279 15.18 -0.94 2.67
N ILE A 280 15.76 -0.33 3.70
CA ILE A 280 15.89 1.13 3.81
C ILE A 280 16.65 1.69 2.61
N MET A 281 17.73 1.06 2.19
CA MET A 281 18.50 1.47 1.02
C MET A 281 17.63 1.43 -0.25
N LEU A 282 16.88 0.33 -0.46
CA LEU A 282 16.00 0.16 -1.63
C LEU A 282 14.84 1.17 -1.62
N TYR A 283 14.13 1.32 -0.50
CA TYR A 283 13.06 2.33 -0.38
C TYR A 283 13.60 3.75 -0.57
N THR A 284 14.79 4.04 -0.06
CA THR A 284 15.43 5.36 -0.23
C THR A 284 15.78 5.63 -1.69
N ALA A 285 16.28 4.62 -2.42
CA ALA A 285 16.58 4.75 -3.85
C ALA A 285 15.31 4.99 -4.69
N ILE A 286 14.21 4.32 -4.36
CA ILE A 286 12.91 4.53 -4.99
C ILE A 286 12.41 5.96 -4.71
N LEU A 287 12.47 6.39 -3.46
CA LEU A 287 12.05 7.73 -3.03
C LEU A 287 12.91 8.83 -3.69
N ASP A 288 14.24 8.62 -3.81
CA ASP A 288 15.13 9.57 -4.50
C ASP A 288 14.77 9.72 -5.98
N LYS A 289 14.51 8.58 -6.65
CA LYS A 289 14.06 8.59 -8.05
C LYS A 289 12.73 9.33 -8.21
N TYR A 290 11.77 9.05 -7.34
CA TYR A 290 10.46 9.70 -7.36
C TYR A 290 10.56 11.21 -7.12
N CYS A 291 11.22 11.62 -6.05
CA CYS A 291 11.38 13.02 -5.74
C CYS A 291 12.19 13.77 -6.81
N SER A 292 13.19 13.13 -7.42
CA SER A 292 13.93 13.71 -8.55
C SER A 292 13.01 13.98 -9.75
N HIS A 293 12.17 13.00 -10.10
CA HIS A 293 11.21 13.12 -11.18
C HIS A 293 10.18 14.23 -10.92
N LYS A 294 9.59 14.25 -9.71
CA LYS A 294 8.59 15.29 -9.35
C LYS A 294 9.20 16.70 -9.22
N VAL A 295 10.41 16.81 -8.70
CA VAL A 295 11.13 18.11 -8.63
C VAL A 295 11.40 18.66 -10.03
N GLU A 296 11.79 17.80 -10.97
CA GLU A 296 12.01 18.17 -12.37
C GLU A 296 10.68 18.52 -13.08
N GLN A 297 9.67 17.66 -12.96
CA GLN A 297 8.34 17.83 -13.56
C GLN A 297 7.67 19.14 -13.12
N LEU A 298 7.80 19.49 -11.85
CA LEU A 298 7.18 20.67 -11.24
C LEU A 298 8.09 21.91 -11.26
N ASN A 299 9.26 21.83 -11.90
CA ASN A 299 10.24 22.91 -11.95
C ASN A 299 10.59 23.50 -10.57
N LEU A 300 10.71 22.62 -9.55
CA LEU A 300 11.04 23.04 -8.19
C LEU A 300 12.55 23.33 -7.99
N ASP A 301 13.39 22.98 -8.95
CA ASP A 301 14.79 23.35 -8.94
C ASP A 301 14.99 24.80 -9.38
N THR A 302 15.72 25.55 -8.57
CA THR A 302 16.21 26.85 -8.98
C THR A 302 17.31 26.64 -10.00
N LYS A 303 16.99 26.79 -11.27
CA LYS A 303 17.96 26.93 -12.36
C LYS A 303 18.06 28.44 -12.64
N LEU A 304 19.28 28.94 -12.82
CA LEU A 304 19.47 30.22 -13.52
C LEU A 304 19.07 29.99 -14.99
N ASP A 305 18.56 31.01 -15.65
CA ASP A 305 18.47 30.93 -17.11
C ASP A 305 19.88 30.77 -17.71
N GLU A 306 19.95 30.29 -18.96
CA GLU A 306 21.26 29.93 -19.54
C GLU A 306 22.18 31.17 -19.72
N ASP A 307 21.60 32.34 -19.89
CA ASP A 307 22.36 33.57 -20.04
C ASP A 307 22.89 34.02 -18.67
N GLU A 308 22.05 34.02 -17.63
CA GLU A 308 22.48 34.31 -16.25
C GLU A 308 23.55 33.34 -15.75
N TYR A 309 23.38 32.03 -16.07
CA TYR A 309 24.33 31.02 -15.71
C TYR A 309 25.66 31.19 -16.45
N THR A 310 25.63 31.54 -17.74
CA THR A 310 26.82 31.79 -18.55
C THR A 310 27.55 33.02 -18.03
N GLU A 311 26.82 34.10 -17.69
CA GLU A 311 27.39 35.27 -17.08
C GLU A 311 28.05 34.99 -15.72
N LEU A 312 27.38 34.18 -14.87
CA LEU A 312 27.92 33.75 -13.59
C LEU A 312 29.21 32.96 -13.75
N MET A 313 29.24 31.99 -14.65
CA MET A 313 30.44 31.19 -14.93
C MET A 313 31.59 32.06 -15.47
N GLY A 314 31.28 33.06 -16.31
CA GLY A 314 32.26 34.03 -16.78
C GLY A 314 32.84 34.86 -15.65
N LYS A 315 31.99 35.36 -14.73
CA LYS A 315 32.44 36.12 -13.54
C LYS A 315 33.33 35.27 -12.62
N ILE A 316 32.96 34.02 -12.34
CA ILE A 316 33.75 33.12 -11.51
C ILE A 316 35.12 32.84 -12.18
N SER A 317 35.13 32.55 -13.48
CA SER A 317 36.35 32.38 -14.25
C SER A 317 37.29 33.61 -14.16
N ALA A 318 36.73 34.81 -14.33
CA ALA A 318 37.46 36.05 -14.22
C ALA A 318 38.01 36.29 -12.79
N MET A 319 37.25 35.98 -11.77
CA MET A 319 37.71 36.08 -10.37
C MET A 319 38.88 35.12 -10.10
N ILE A 320 38.81 33.86 -10.52
CA ILE A 320 39.90 32.89 -10.34
C ILE A 320 41.16 33.35 -11.07
N SER A 321 41.02 33.87 -12.29
CA SER A 321 42.16 34.29 -13.11
C SER A 321 42.76 35.61 -12.64
N GLY A 322 41.97 36.47 -12.02
CA GLY A 322 42.38 37.82 -11.60
C GLY A 322 42.89 37.93 -10.15
N ASP A 323 42.73 36.87 -9.35
CA ASP A 323 43.12 36.91 -7.94
C ASP A 323 44.64 36.66 -7.79
N SER A 324 45.33 37.71 -7.38
CA SER A 324 46.81 37.70 -7.24
C SER A 324 47.29 36.80 -6.09
N GLU A 325 46.47 36.51 -5.08
CA GLU A 325 46.82 35.60 -3.99
C GLU A 325 46.66 34.15 -4.41
N LEU A 326 45.59 33.82 -5.13
CA LEU A 326 45.40 32.46 -5.70
C LEU A 326 46.53 32.12 -6.69
N VAL A 327 46.91 33.09 -7.55
CA VAL A 327 48.01 32.89 -8.54
C VAL A 327 49.37 32.69 -7.86
N LYS A 328 49.60 33.27 -6.67
CA LYS A 328 50.82 33.05 -5.89
C LYS A 328 50.82 31.71 -5.12
N THR A 329 49.64 31.26 -4.70
CA THR A 329 49.50 30.11 -3.81
C THR A 329 49.40 28.77 -4.55
N PHE A 330 48.78 28.77 -5.73
CA PHE A 330 48.48 27.56 -6.49
C PHE A 330 49.28 27.50 -7.82
N SER A 331 49.53 26.29 -8.32
CA SER A 331 50.24 26.13 -9.59
C SER A 331 49.43 26.73 -10.75
N LYS A 332 50.10 27.38 -11.68
CA LYS A 332 49.50 28.03 -12.85
C LYS A 332 48.65 27.07 -13.69
N GLY A 333 49.04 25.77 -13.77
CA GLY A 333 48.27 24.76 -14.48
C GLY A 333 46.91 24.52 -13.84
N ILE A 334 46.83 24.33 -12.51
CA ILE A 334 45.58 24.12 -11.76
C ILE A 334 44.66 25.31 -11.93
N LEU A 335 45.18 26.54 -11.83
CA LEU A 335 44.37 27.74 -11.98
C LEU A 335 43.85 27.95 -13.40
N THR A 336 44.63 27.56 -14.42
CA THR A 336 44.20 27.58 -15.81
C THR A 336 43.05 26.60 -16.05
N ASP A 337 43.12 25.40 -15.50
CA ASP A 337 42.07 24.40 -15.60
C ASP A 337 40.80 24.86 -14.84
N LEU A 338 40.96 25.37 -13.61
CA LEU A 338 39.84 25.86 -12.80
C LEU A 338 39.20 27.13 -13.35
N SER A 339 39.94 27.96 -14.08
CA SER A 339 39.39 29.15 -14.74
C SER A 339 38.72 28.86 -16.08
N ASN A 340 38.85 27.62 -16.58
CA ASN A 340 38.17 27.22 -17.79
C ASN A 340 36.66 27.09 -17.55
N THR A 341 35.86 27.91 -18.25
CA THR A 341 34.38 27.92 -18.10
C THR A 341 33.73 26.56 -18.37
N LYS A 342 34.35 25.71 -19.18
CA LYS A 342 33.85 24.34 -19.42
C LYS A 342 34.06 23.48 -18.17
N VAL A 343 35.23 23.53 -17.57
CA VAL A 343 35.54 22.82 -16.32
C VAL A 343 34.67 23.34 -15.17
N LEU A 344 34.48 24.66 -15.09
CA LEU A 344 33.57 25.27 -14.11
C LEU A 344 32.12 24.77 -14.27
N ARG A 345 31.63 24.65 -15.49
CA ARG A 345 30.29 24.09 -15.77
C ARG A 345 30.14 22.63 -15.36
N ASP A 346 31.20 21.84 -15.48
CA ASP A 346 31.20 20.44 -15.05
C ASP A 346 31.22 20.31 -13.51
N VAL A 347 31.92 21.22 -12.83
CA VAL A 347 32.04 21.24 -11.36
C VAL A 347 30.86 21.96 -10.70
N LEU A 348 30.36 23.03 -11.33
CA LEU A 348 29.21 23.84 -10.87
C LEU A 348 28.10 23.81 -11.92
N PRO A 349 27.45 22.66 -12.16
CA PRO A 349 26.42 22.57 -13.17
C PRO A 349 25.24 23.50 -12.83
N ASN A 350 24.56 24.02 -13.86
CA ASN A 350 23.33 24.81 -13.71
C ASN A 350 22.16 23.93 -13.20
N ARG A 351 22.48 23.19 -12.18
CA ARG A 351 21.58 22.39 -11.37
C ARG A 351 22.09 22.57 -9.96
N SER A 352 21.22 22.88 -9.03
CA SER A 352 21.56 22.49 -7.67
C SER A 352 21.65 20.96 -7.73
N ALA A 353 22.83 20.36 -7.60
CA ALA A 353 22.99 18.93 -7.36
C ALA A 353 22.33 18.64 -6.01
N ALA A 354 20.97 18.70 -6.01
CA ALA A 354 20.20 18.58 -4.80
C ALA A 354 20.45 17.18 -4.23
N THR A 355 20.98 17.14 -3.03
CA THR A 355 21.15 15.87 -2.30
C THR A 355 19.78 15.22 -2.11
N PHE A 356 19.75 13.92 -1.90
CA PHE A 356 18.53 13.17 -1.56
C PHE A 356 17.63 13.94 -0.57
N LYS A 357 18.21 14.38 0.56
CA LYS A 357 17.47 15.13 1.59
C LYS A 357 16.87 16.44 1.06
N GLN A 358 17.57 17.14 0.19
CA GLN A 358 17.08 18.41 -0.38
C GLN A 358 15.92 18.17 -1.35
N LYS A 359 16.01 17.15 -2.23
CA LYS A 359 14.93 16.78 -3.16
C LYS A 359 13.66 16.37 -2.42
N VAL A 360 13.79 15.48 -1.43
CA VAL A 360 12.66 15.06 -0.61
C VAL A 360 12.04 16.25 0.11
N LYS A 361 12.86 17.12 0.74
CA LYS A 361 12.33 18.32 1.41
C LYS A 361 11.63 19.28 0.46
N LYS A 362 12.19 19.53 -0.74
CA LYS A 362 11.57 20.41 -1.75
C LYS A 362 10.19 19.88 -2.12
N TYR A 363 10.09 18.58 -2.45
CA TYR A 363 8.83 17.99 -2.84
C TYR A 363 7.83 17.96 -1.68
N LEU A 364 8.23 17.52 -0.48
CA LEU A 364 7.36 17.53 0.70
C LEU A 364 6.89 18.94 1.10
N ASN A 365 7.70 19.95 0.92
CA ASN A 365 7.27 21.34 1.14
C ASN A 365 6.26 21.81 0.08
N HIS A 366 6.40 21.36 -1.16
CA HIS A 366 5.48 21.66 -2.25
C HIS A 366 4.08 21.03 -2.01
N ILE A 367 4.03 19.76 -1.66
CA ILE A 367 2.76 19.07 -1.38
C ILE A 367 2.18 19.38 0.01
N GLY A 368 2.94 20.08 0.85
CA GLY A 368 2.56 20.40 2.23
C GLY A 368 2.94 19.31 3.22
N LYS A 369 2.93 19.67 4.51
CA LYS A 369 3.32 18.77 5.60
C LYS A 369 2.12 18.17 6.33
N HIS A 370 0.91 18.42 5.83
CA HIS A 370 -0.33 18.06 6.52
C HIS A 370 -0.36 16.59 6.98
N VAL A 371 0.03 15.67 6.11
CA VAL A 371 0.07 14.23 6.42
C VAL A 371 1.39 13.85 7.09
N THR A 372 2.51 14.30 6.53
CA THR A 372 3.83 13.79 6.95
C THR A 372 4.19 14.16 8.38
N GLU A 373 3.74 15.30 8.91
CA GLU A 373 4.00 15.69 10.29
C GLU A 373 3.34 14.78 11.34
N VAL A 374 2.42 13.89 10.93
CA VAL A 374 1.79 12.90 11.80
C VAL A 374 2.75 11.76 12.15
N PHE A 375 3.70 11.43 11.28
CA PHE A 375 4.62 10.31 11.47
C PHE A 375 6.10 10.64 11.24
N LEU A 376 6.44 11.79 10.61
CA LEU A 376 7.82 12.23 10.43
C LEU A 376 8.16 13.38 11.37
N ALA A 377 9.26 13.22 12.12
CA ALA A 377 9.91 14.32 12.82
C ALA A 377 10.88 15.08 11.89
N ASN A 378 11.27 16.30 12.28
CA ASN A 378 12.15 17.15 11.46
C ASN A 378 13.50 16.49 11.12
N ASP A 379 14.02 15.63 12.01
CA ASP A 379 15.33 15.01 11.87
C ASP A 379 15.28 13.62 11.24
N ASP A 380 14.09 13.03 11.06
CA ASP A 380 13.95 11.66 10.53
C ASP A 380 14.58 11.52 9.13
N LEU A 381 14.43 12.50 8.25
CA LEU A 381 15.06 12.49 6.93
C LEU A 381 16.59 12.53 6.99
N HIS A 382 17.17 13.11 8.05
CA HIS A 382 18.60 13.05 8.27
C HIS A 382 19.04 11.66 8.69
N VAL A 383 18.30 11.05 9.62
CA VAL A 383 18.58 9.69 10.09
C VAL A 383 18.38 8.66 8.97
N ILE A 384 17.33 8.80 8.15
CA ILE A 384 17.12 7.96 6.95
C ILE A 384 18.35 8.02 6.02
N LYS A 385 18.84 9.24 5.74
CA LYS A 385 20.05 9.41 4.91
C LYS A 385 21.26 8.75 5.55
N GLU A 386 21.48 8.94 6.85
CA GLU A 386 22.61 8.37 7.57
C GLU A 386 22.59 6.84 7.55
N VAL A 387 21.44 6.20 7.83
CA VAL A 387 21.29 4.73 7.77
C VAL A 387 21.55 4.21 6.36
N ARG A 388 21.00 4.88 5.32
CA ARG A 388 21.24 4.52 3.92
C ARG A 388 22.72 4.57 3.56
N ASP A 389 23.39 5.68 3.88
CA ASP A 389 24.77 5.90 3.49
C ASP A 389 25.68 4.83 4.15
N ARG A 390 25.46 4.52 5.42
CA ARG A 390 26.18 3.45 6.13
C ARG A 390 25.86 2.06 5.58
N ALA A 391 24.60 1.77 5.29
CA ALA A 391 24.22 0.49 4.67
C ALA A 391 24.93 0.30 3.31
N ALA A 392 25.04 1.37 2.52
CA ALA A 392 25.76 1.33 1.25
C ALA A 392 27.28 1.07 1.41
N HIS A 393 27.87 1.44 2.55
CA HIS A 393 29.28 1.20 2.87
C HIS A 393 29.50 -0.07 3.71
N GLY A 394 28.46 -0.83 4.08
CA GLY A 394 28.56 -2.02 4.91
C GLY A 394 28.83 -1.74 6.39
N GLU A 395 28.63 -0.51 6.87
CA GLU A 395 28.94 -0.05 8.24
C GLU A 395 27.71 -0.07 9.15
N VAL A 396 26.96 -1.16 9.18
CA VAL A 396 25.64 -1.21 9.82
C VAL A 396 25.69 -1.38 11.35
N GLU A 397 26.78 -1.88 11.91
CA GLU A 397 26.89 -2.27 13.32
C GLU A 397 26.70 -1.13 14.35
N GLN A 398 26.65 0.14 13.91
CA GLN A 398 26.59 1.30 14.81
C GLN A 398 25.18 1.74 15.21
N PHE A 399 24.13 1.14 14.66
CA PHE A 399 22.76 1.48 15.01
C PHE A 399 22.10 0.42 15.88
N THR A 400 21.31 0.87 16.85
CA THR A 400 20.44 -0.06 17.57
C THR A 400 19.32 -0.53 16.65
N THR A 401 18.97 -1.82 16.73
CA THR A 401 17.88 -2.44 15.94
C THR A 401 16.57 -1.65 16.06
N ASP A 402 16.29 -1.10 17.26
CA ASP A 402 15.09 -0.28 17.50
C ASP A 402 15.09 1.02 16.66
N LYS A 403 16.23 1.71 16.56
CA LYS A 403 16.35 2.93 15.74
C LYS A 403 16.16 2.63 14.25
N VAL A 404 16.80 1.56 13.76
CA VAL A 404 16.67 1.13 12.36
C VAL A 404 15.23 0.74 12.04
N SER A 405 14.60 -0.05 12.90
CA SER A 405 13.20 -0.47 12.74
C SER A 405 12.24 0.72 12.70
N LYS A 406 12.36 1.67 13.62
CA LYS A 406 11.52 2.89 13.59
C LYS A 406 11.66 3.69 12.29
N ILE A 407 12.89 3.88 11.84
CA ILE A 407 13.15 4.61 10.58
C ILE A 407 12.63 3.85 9.37
N TYR A 408 12.76 2.52 9.34
CA TYR A 408 12.20 1.68 8.31
C TYR A 408 10.67 1.86 8.16
N TRP A 409 9.93 1.78 9.26
CA TRP A 409 8.48 1.92 9.23
C TRP A 409 8.04 3.34 8.82
N LYS A 410 8.75 4.38 9.25
CA LYS A 410 8.49 5.76 8.84
C LYS A 410 8.76 5.98 7.35
N LEU A 411 9.87 5.45 6.83
CA LEU A 411 10.20 5.53 5.41
C LEU A 411 9.18 4.78 4.55
N ARG A 412 8.80 3.58 4.97
CA ARG A 412 7.77 2.80 4.29
C ARG A 412 6.40 3.50 4.31
N MET A 413 6.03 4.13 5.43
CA MET A 413 4.82 4.94 5.53
C MET A 413 4.87 6.15 4.57
N LEU A 414 6.02 6.83 4.49
CA LEU A 414 6.20 7.94 3.55
C LEU A 414 6.02 7.49 2.10
N VAL A 415 6.65 6.40 1.71
CA VAL A 415 6.50 5.84 0.35
C VAL A 415 5.05 5.44 0.09
N THR A 416 4.38 4.80 1.05
CA THR A 416 2.96 4.43 0.92
C THR A 416 2.07 5.67 0.78
N TYR A 417 2.31 6.73 1.56
CA TYR A 417 1.59 7.99 1.40
C TYR A 417 1.71 8.58 -0.02
N LEU A 418 2.93 8.58 -0.58
CA LEU A 418 3.17 9.12 -1.91
C LEU A 418 2.52 8.25 -3.01
N ILE A 419 2.51 6.91 -2.84
CA ILE A 419 1.77 6.00 -3.71
C ILE A 419 0.27 6.34 -3.68
N TYR A 420 -0.30 6.53 -2.49
CA TYR A 420 -1.73 6.86 -2.34
C TYR A 420 -2.07 8.23 -2.92
N LYS A 421 -1.16 9.19 -2.82
CA LYS A 421 -1.31 10.49 -3.45
C LYS A 421 -1.35 10.38 -4.98
N ASP A 422 -0.47 9.57 -5.57
CA ASP A 422 -0.49 9.28 -7.01
C ASP A 422 -1.69 8.40 -7.42
N LEU A 423 -2.32 7.65 -6.49
CA LEU A 423 -3.60 6.95 -6.69
C LEU A 423 -4.82 7.89 -6.62
N GLY A 424 -4.64 9.19 -6.43
CA GLY A 424 -5.72 10.17 -6.34
C GLY A 424 -6.37 10.28 -4.95
N VAL A 425 -5.88 9.56 -3.95
CA VAL A 425 -6.43 9.62 -2.59
C VAL A 425 -6.02 10.94 -1.92
N SER A 426 -7.00 11.70 -1.43
CA SER A 426 -6.74 12.97 -0.77
C SER A 426 -5.97 12.82 0.54
N ASP A 427 -5.30 13.90 0.98
CA ASP A 427 -4.55 13.94 2.24
C ASP A 427 -5.45 13.58 3.44
N ASP A 428 -6.68 14.10 3.47
CA ASP A 428 -7.63 13.83 4.56
C ASP A 428 -8.13 12.38 4.54
N ASP A 429 -8.33 11.79 3.36
CA ASP A 429 -8.73 10.39 3.24
C ASP A 429 -7.58 9.45 3.59
N PHE A 430 -6.34 9.80 3.25
CA PHE A 430 -5.18 9.05 3.72
C PHE A 430 -5.07 9.07 5.26
N LEU A 431 -5.30 10.23 5.90
CA LEU A 431 -5.36 10.32 7.36
C LEU A 431 -6.46 9.44 7.95
N LYS A 432 -7.63 9.35 7.30
CA LYS A 432 -8.70 8.41 7.71
C LYS A 432 -8.25 6.96 7.54
N VAL A 433 -7.58 6.60 6.42
CA VAL A 433 -7.04 5.26 6.20
C VAL A 433 -6.13 4.86 7.35
N ILE A 434 -5.09 5.65 7.68
CA ILE A 434 -4.17 5.31 8.77
C ILE A 434 -4.82 5.36 10.17
N SER A 435 -5.92 6.09 10.33
CA SER A 435 -6.66 6.14 11.61
C SER A 435 -7.39 4.84 11.93
N TYR A 436 -7.86 4.11 10.92
CA TYR A 436 -8.67 2.89 11.07
C TYR A 436 -7.92 1.60 10.76
N SER A 437 -6.75 1.68 10.14
CA SER A 437 -5.97 0.52 9.75
C SER A 437 -5.24 -0.13 10.93
N PHE A 438 -5.32 -1.46 11.02
CA PHE A 438 -4.50 -2.28 11.92
C PHE A 438 -3.36 -3.00 11.17
N ASN A 439 -3.07 -2.57 9.95
CA ASN A 439 -1.95 -3.09 9.18
C ASN A 439 -0.63 -2.94 9.94
N PRO A 440 0.30 -3.90 9.85
CA PRO A 440 1.62 -3.81 10.48
C PRO A 440 2.35 -2.50 10.21
N LEU A 441 2.17 -1.91 9.02
CA LEU A 441 2.75 -0.61 8.69
C LEU A 441 2.22 0.50 9.61
N THR A 442 0.92 0.54 9.86
CA THR A 442 0.28 1.55 10.72
C THR A 442 0.61 1.31 12.20
N VAL A 443 0.62 0.03 12.63
CA VAL A 443 0.87 -0.34 14.02
C VAL A 443 2.32 -0.07 14.44
N ASN A 444 3.28 -0.35 13.55
CA ASN A 444 4.70 -0.20 13.86
C ASN A 444 5.27 1.18 13.49
N CYS A 445 4.57 1.97 12.66
CA CYS A 445 4.94 3.35 12.42
C CYS A 445 4.60 4.19 13.65
N ASP A 446 5.58 4.90 14.18
CA ASP A 446 5.42 5.76 15.36
C ASP A 446 4.53 6.98 15.00
N ILE A 447 3.21 6.74 14.90
CA ILE A 447 2.22 7.74 14.53
C ILE A 447 1.86 8.61 15.75
N ASP A 448 2.01 9.91 15.62
CA ASP A 448 1.54 10.89 16.60
C ASP A 448 -0.01 10.91 16.61
N LYS A 449 -0.60 10.12 17.51
CA LYS A 449 -2.07 9.97 17.61
C LYS A 449 -2.77 11.30 17.93
N PHE A 450 -2.14 12.19 18.69
CA PHE A 450 -2.73 13.49 18.99
C PHE A 450 -2.81 14.36 17.74
N LYS A 451 -1.75 14.45 16.95
CA LYS A 451 -1.78 15.17 15.68
C LYS A 451 -2.78 14.55 14.71
N LEU A 452 -2.80 13.22 14.58
CA LEU A 452 -3.74 12.51 13.71
C LEU A 452 -5.19 12.83 14.09
N ASP A 453 -5.56 12.64 15.37
CA ASP A 453 -6.92 12.90 15.84
C ASP A 453 -7.28 14.39 15.77
N THR A 454 -6.30 15.29 15.93
CA THR A 454 -6.52 16.75 15.77
C THR A 454 -6.86 17.09 14.31
N LYS A 455 -6.13 16.54 13.35
CA LYS A 455 -6.39 16.76 11.91
C LYS A 455 -7.72 16.20 11.45
N LEU A 456 -8.15 15.10 12.05
CA LEU A 456 -9.46 14.50 11.80
C LEU A 456 -10.60 15.16 12.61
N ASN A 457 -10.33 16.25 13.32
CA ASN A 457 -11.29 16.91 14.22
C ASN A 457 -11.91 15.97 15.28
N LYS A 458 -11.13 14.96 15.71
CA LYS A 458 -11.56 13.98 16.74
C LYS A 458 -10.93 14.23 18.10
N ALA A 459 -9.81 14.96 18.16
CA ALA A 459 -9.09 15.21 19.41
C ALA A 459 -9.77 16.27 20.26
N ILE A 460 -9.96 15.97 21.54
CA ILE A 460 -10.33 16.95 22.56
C ILE A 460 -9.08 17.26 23.37
N ALA A 461 -8.50 18.42 23.12
CA ALA A 461 -7.30 18.87 23.82
C ALA A 461 -7.66 19.55 25.14
N LEU A 462 -7.19 19.00 26.25
CA LEU A 462 -7.45 19.46 27.61
C LEU A 462 -6.13 19.99 28.19
N PRO A 463 -5.91 21.30 28.24
CA PRO A 463 -4.73 21.86 28.87
C PRO A 463 -4.73 21.59 30.37
N VAL A 464 -3.61 21.09 30.88
CA VAL A 464 -3.42 20.77 32.31
C VAL A 464 -2.12 21.35 32.83
N SER A 465 -2.00 21.49 34.16
CA SER A 465 -0.75 21.85 34.80
C SER A 465 0.30 20.72 34.68
N GLU A 466 1.58 21.04 34.88
CA GLU A 466 2.67 20.05 34.81
C GLU A 466 2.49 18.93 35.86
N SER A 467 2.03 19.26 37.05
CA SER A 467 1.77 18.30 38.12
C SER A 467 0.66 17.31 37.73
N VAL A 468 -0.45 17.80 37.17
CA VAL A 468 -1.58 16.96 36.70
C VAL A 468 -1.14 16.11 35.51
N PHE A 469 -0.35 16.67 34.57
CA PHE A 469 0.18 15.92 33.43
C PHE A 469 1.02 14.73 33.90
N ASN A 470 1.98 14.96 34.80
CA ASN A 470 2.85 13.93 35.33
C ASN A 470 2.07 12.88 36.16
N GLU A 471 1.07 13.31 36.95
CA GLU A 471 0.21 12.37 37.69
C GLU A 471 -0.56 11.46 36.76
N LEU A 472 -1.19 11.98 35.70
CA LEU A 472 -2.04 11.21 34.81
C LEU A 472 -1.26 10.33 33.83
N THR A 473 -0.04 10.70 33.49
CA THR A 473 0.84 9.88 32.65
C THR A 473 1.50 8.72 33.43
N SER A 474 1.65 8.85 34.75
CA SER A 474 2.30 7.83 35.60
C SER A 474 1.35 6.75 36.11
N LYS A 475 0.04 6.98 36.13
CA LYS A 475 -0.96 6.06 36.70
C LYS A 475 -2.07 5.76 35.69
N ARG A 476 -2.30 4.48 35.39
CA ARG A 476 -3.53 4.05 34.70
C ARG A 476 -4.73 4.25 35.62
N ARG A 477 -5.64 5.13 35.25
CA ARG A 477 -6.94 5.29 35.92
C ARG A 477 -8.04 4.81 34.99
N VAL A 478 -8.97 4.02 35.51
CA VAL A 478 -10.07 3.44 34.74
C VAL A 478 -11.25 4.39 34.67
N HIS A 479 -11.47 5.18 35.74
CA HIS A 479 -12.56 6.16 35.84
C HIS A 479 -11.97 7.49 36.27
N LEU A 480 -12.06 8.50 35.40
CA LEU A 480 -11.48 9.81 35.62
C LEU A 480 -12.50 10.91 35.36
N VAL A 481 -12.66 11.81 36.33
CA VAL A 481 -13.47 13.02 36.18
C VAL A 481 -12.54 14.22 36.17
N LEU A 482 -12.60 15.00 35.09
CA LEU A 482 -11.88 16.25 34.94
C LEU A 482 -12.85 17.42 34.98
N THR A 483 -12.54 18.43 35.78
CA THR A 483 -13.27 19.68 35.88
C THR A 483 -12.39 20.82 35.39
N ARG A 484 -13.00 21.82 34.79
CA ARG A 484 -12.30 23.01 34.35
C ARG A 484 -12.17 24.01 35.49
N ASN A 485 -10.94 24.45 35.75
CA ASN A 485 -10.60 25.55 36.62
C ASN A 485 -9.89 26.63 35.77
N GLU A 486 -10.54 27.77 35.59
CA GLU A 486 -10.12 28.85 34.67
C GLU A 486 -9.85 28.34 33.24
N ASN A 487 -8.57 28.21 32.86
CA ASN A 487 -8.14 27.74 31.54
C ASN A 487 -7.49 26.34 31.55
N LEU A 488 -7.39 25.70 32.72
CA LEU A 488 -6.80 24.39 32.89
C LEU A 488 -7.83 23.37 33.39
N TYR A 489 -7.62 22.10 33.03
CA TYR A 489 -8.38 20.99 33.58
C TYR A 489 -7.64 20.36 34.75
N GLU A 490 -8.38 19.98 35.78
CA GLU A 490 -7.87 19.37 36.99
C GLU A 490 -8.67 18.11 37.32
N VAL A 491 -8.03 17.14 38.02
CA VAL A 491 -8.71 15.93 38.49
C VAL A 491 -9.65 16.27 39.64
N HIS A 492 -10.95 16.04 39.45
CA HIS A 492 -11.91 16.15 40.55
C HIS A 492 -11.86 14.86 41.41
N LYS A 493 -11.03 14.88 42.45
CA LYS A 493 -10.73 13.68 43.24
C LYS A 493 -11.96 13.03 43.84
N GLU A 494 -12.86 13.81 44.39
CA GLU A 494 -14.11 13.32 45.02
C GLU A 494 -14.99 12.60 44.00
N TYR A 495 -15.31 13.26 42.86
CA TYR A 495 -16.16 12.65 41.83
C TYR A 495 -15.49 11.43 41.21
N THR A 496 -14.19 11.49 41.00
CA THR A 496 -13.39 10.33 40.51
C THR A 496 -13.50 9.15 41.47
N THR A 497 -13.39 9.38 42.77
CA THR A 497 -13.50 8.33 43.79
C THR A 497 -14.92 7.77 43.87
N LYS A 498 -15.95 8.63 43.91
CA LYS A 498 -17.35 8.21 43.92
C LYS A 498 -17.69 7.40 42.67
N LEU A 499 -17.23 7.85 41.48
CA LEU A 499 -17.43 7.15 40.21
C LEU A 499 -16.77 5.78 40.23
N SER A 500 -15.50 5.71 40.67
CA SER A 500 -14.78 4.44 40.78
C SER A 500 -15.46 3.46 41.72
N ASN A 501 -15.90 3.94 42.90
CA ASN A 501 -16.59 3.08 43.87
C ASN A 501 -17.93 2.57 43.29
N TYR A 502 -18.71 3.42 42.63
CA TYR A 502 -19.99 3.04 42.04
C TYR A 502 -19.87 2.01 40.93
N PHE A 503 -18.85 2.14 40.06
CA PHE A 503 -18.65 1.26 38.91
C PHE A 503 -17.69 0.07 39.16
N SER A 504 -16.98 0.01 40.31
CA SER A 504 -16.10 -1.10 40.68
C SER A 504 -16.83 -2.26 41.39
N ILE A 505 -18.10 -2.11 41.76
CA ILE A 505 -18.88 -3.17 42.39
C ILE A 505 -19.19 -4.24 41.33
N GLU A 506 -18.87 -5.51 41.61
CA GLU A 506 -18.89 -6.64 40.66
C GLU A 506 -20.26 -6.99 40.09
N ASN A 507 -21.36 -6.55 40.65
CA ASN A 507 -22.72 -6.85 40.16
C ASN A 507 -23.27 -5.74 39.26
N SER A 508 -23.01 -5.87 37.95
CA SER A 508 -23.40 -4.89 36.94
C SER A 508 -24.92 -4.86 36.63
N THR A 509 -25.69 -5.87 37.03
CA THR A 509 -27.12 -6.06 36.67
C THR A 509 -28.09 -5.18 37.47
N ASP A 510 -27.73 -4.79 38.70
CA ASP A 510 -28.62 -4.11 39.63
C ASP A 510 -28.38 -2.59 39.78
N ARG A 511 -27.58 -2.00 38.86
CA ARG A 511 -27.32 -0.57 38.90
C ARG A 511 -28.46 0.21 38.30
N GLU A 512 -29.02 1.16 39.07
CA GLU A 512 -30.05 2.09 38.57
C GLU A 512 -29.52 2.97 37.43
N ILE A 513 -28.25 3.45 37.53
CA ILE A 513 -27.62 4.29 36.52
C ILE A 513 -26.52 3.47 35.80
N LYS A 514 -26.75 3.23 34.51
CA LYS A 514 -25.81 2.43 33.66
C LYS A 514 -24.70 3.29 33.02
N ARG A 515 -24.94 4.58 32.84
CA ARG A 515 -23.99 5.49 32.19
C ARG A 515 -23.18 6.28 33.20
N GLN A 516 -21.90 6.38 32.97
CA GLN A 516 -20.94 7.05 33.88
C GLN A 516 -21.18 8.57 33.95
N ASP A 517 -21.49 9.21 32.84
CA ASP A 517 -21.77 10.65 32.78
C ASP A 517 -23.11 11.00 33.47
N GLU A 518 -24.12 10.17 33.34
CA GLU A 518 -25.39 10.32 34.07
C GLU A 518 -25.16 10.27 35.60
N TYR A 519 -24.37 9.30 36.06
CA TYR A 519 -24.03 9.21 37.48
C TYR A 519 -23.31 10.46 37.98
N VAL A 520 -22.30 10.97 37.24
CA VAL A 520 -21.60 12.19 37.66
C VAL A 520 -22.55 13.40 37.65
N ASN A 521 -23.51 13.48 36.71
CA ASN A 521 -24.50 14.55 36.70
C ASN A 521 -25.38 14.57 37.96
N THR A 522 -25.65 13.41 38.60
CA THR A 522 -26.38 13.38 39.90
C THR A 522 -25.56 13.93 41.05
N LEU A 523 -24.23 14.00 40.91
CA LEU A 523 -23.31 14.51 41.92
C LEU A 523 -23.06 16.02 41.80
N LEU A 524 -23.45 16.64 40.68
CA LEU A 524 -23.19 18.06 40.44
C LEU A 524 -24.12 18.96 41.31
N GLU A 525 -23.50 19.76 42.15
CA GLU A 525 -24.22 20.78 42.95
C GLU A 525 -24.52 22.05 42.14
N ASN A 526 -23.75 22.32 41.10
CA ASN A 526 -23.91 23.51 40.26
C ASN A 526 -24.73 23.21 38.99
N PRO A 527 -25.95 23.74 38.88
CA PRO A 527 -26.83 23.49 37.74
C PRO A 527 -26.32 24.09 36.40
N LYS A 528 -25.29 24.93 36.43
CA LYS A 528 -24.65 25.48 35.21
C LYS A 528 -23.62 24.54 34.61
N LEU A 529 -23.25 23.45 35.27
CA LEU A 529 -22.31 22.47 34.81
C LEU A 529 -23.02 21.22 34.33
N GLU A 530 -22.42 20.53 33.39
CA GLU A 530 -22.88 19.24 32.86
C GLU A 530 -21.66 18.29 32.77
N ALA A 531 -21.92 17.02 33.01
CA ALA A 531 -20.92 15.97 32.83
C ALA A 531 -21.19 15.19 31.55
N LYS A 532 -20.17 14.99 30.73
CA LYS A 532 -20.23 14.21 29.50
C LYS A 532 -19.04 13.25 29.37
N TYR A 533 -19.34 12.04 28.95
CA TYR A 533 -18.32 11.03 28.63
C TYR A 533 -17.60 11.36 27.32
N THR A 534 -16.28 11.16 27.29
CA THR A 534 -15.49 11.24 26.07
C THR A 534 -14.38 10.18 26.02
N GLY A 535 -14.24 9.50 24.88
CA GLY A 535 -13.20 8.51 24.64
C GLY A 535 -11.93 9.05 23.95
N ASN A 536 -11.95 10.30 23.46
CA ASN A 536 -10.88 10.88 22.66
C ASN A 536 -10.25 12.15 23.28
N ALA A 537 -10.15 12.17 24.61
CA ALA A 537 -9.54 13.28 25.33
C ALA A 537 -8.01 13.12 25.40
N TYR A 538 -7.32 14.23 25.18
CA TYR A 538 -5.87 14.34 25.33
C TYR A 538 -5.57 15.42 26.34
N ILE A 539 -4.85 15.07 27.41
CA ILE A 539 -4.24 16.09 28.25
C ILE A 539 -3.03 16.66 27.55
N THR A 540 -2.89 17.99 27.62
CA THR A 540 -1.80 18.70 26.96
C THR A 540 -1.06 19.59 27.95
N HIS A 541 0.28 19.55 27.91
CA HIS A 541 1.14 20.48 28.65
C HIS A 541 2.34 20.89 27.79
N LYS A 542 2.45 22.18 27.45
CA LYS A 542 3.46 22.69 26.52
C LYS A 542 3.36 21.94 25.16
N ARG A 543 4.41 21.21 24.78
CA ARG A 543 4.46 20.41 23.51
C ARG A 543 4.18 18.91 23.71
N LYS A 544 3.80 18.51 24.93
CA LYS A 544 3.50 17.11 25.26
C LYS A 544 2.01 16.87 25.24
N SER A 545 1.60 15.73 24.79
CA SER A 545 0.22 15.24 24.84
C SER A 545 0.17 13.80 25.35
N HIS A 546 -0.92 13.42 26.02
CA HIS A 546 -1.14 12.05 26.46
C HIS A 546 -2.63 11.71 26.32
N LYS A 547 -2.96 10.59 25.66
CA LYS A 547 -4.33 10.15 25.46
C LYS A 547 -4.89 9.53 26.72
N LEU A 548 -6.11 9.93 27.08
CA LEU A 548 -6.88 9.32 28.15
C LEU A 548 -7.90 8.34 27.56
N ASN A 549 -7.94 7.11 28.07
CA ASN A 549 -8.79 6.06 27.50
C ASN A 549 -10.28 6.26 27.80
N SER A 550 -10.60 6.90 28.92
CA SER A 550 -11.97 7.12 29.36
C SER A 550 -11.98 8.28 30.34
N VAL A 551 -12.75 9.31 30.03
CA VAL A 551 -12.82 10.51 30.85
C VAL A 551 -14.25 11.07 30.85
N ILE A 552 -14.69 11.52 32.03
CA ILE A 552 -15.87 12.38 32.16
C ILE A 552 -15.38 13.82 32.27
N LEU A 553 -15.82 14.65 31.35
CA LEU A 553 -15.56 16.10 31.43
C LEU A 553 -16.73 16.81 32.10
N VAL A 554 -16.44 17.65 33.07
CA VAL A 554 -17.41 18.52 33.73
C VAL A 554 -17.09 19.96 33.36
N ASP A 555 -17.95 20.57 32.57
CA ASP A 555 -17.82 21.97 32.12
C ASP A 555 -19.24 22.55 31.82
N THR A 556 -19.27 23.79 31.38
CA THR A 556 -20.51 24.40 30.90
C THR A 556 -21.00 23.70 29.62
N PRO A 557 -22.33 23.57 29.42
CA PRO A 557 -22.88 22.95 28.21
C PRO A 557 -22.36 23.60 26.91
N LYS A 558 -22.15 24.92 26.92
CA LYS A 558 -21.59 25.66 25.79
C LYS A 558 -20.17 25.18 25.44
N LYS A 559 -19.35 24.93 26.47
CA LYS A 559 -17.97 24.48 26.26
C LYS A 559 -17.89 23.03 25.81
N LEU A 560 -18.70 22.15 26.40
CA LEU A 560 -18.81 20.75 25.99
C LEU A 560 -19.23 20.62 24.53
N ARG A 561 -20.21 21.42 24.08
CA ARG A 561 -20.58 21.45 22.65
C ARG A 561 -19.45 21.93 21.74
N SER A 562 -18.59 22.85 22.19
CA SER A 562 -17.45 23.30 21.40
C SER A 562 -16.40 22.19 21.15
N TYR A 563 -16.47 21.08 21.87
CA TYR A 563 -15.67 19.88 21.66
C TYR A 563 -16.39 18.81 20.84
N ASN A 564 -17.55 19.11 20.25
CA ASN A 564 -18.41 18.13 19.56
C ASN A 564 -18.80 16.93 20.46
N ILE A 565 -18.89 17.15 21.76
CA ILE A 565 -19.40 16.17 22.72
C ILE A 565 -20.91 16.44 22.83
N VAL A 566 -21.71 15.54 22.23
CA VAL A 566 -23.19 15.63 22.22
C VAL A 566 -23.77 14.66 23.25
#